data_05a21f11ff067760b9bb3e0c025da95e
#
_entry.id   05a21f11ff067760b9bb3e0c025da95e
#
_cell.length_a   1.000
_cell.length_b   1.000
_cell.length_c   1.000
_cell.angle_alpha   90.00
_cell.angle_beta   90.00
_cell.angle_gamma   90.00
#
_symmetry.space_group_name_H-M   'P 1'
#
loop_
_entity.id
_entity.type
_entity.pdbx_description
1 polymer ?
#
loop_
_entity_poly.entity_id
_entity_poly.type
_entity_poly.pdbx_seq_one_letter_code
_entity_poly.pdbx_strand_id
1 'polypeptide(L)'
;MDERQIEKKFEKRFLYYFVQITGWFLYGFIALLVSLSQNKPLNIKLLSGIFAIVVIGILTTEILHLKILKNKWILIKPVLLLKKIIPFSLLLSLTAYILQTIWMLLMGSTFQFHPLDAVLGMINWWILISIWVVLYYLYHYVNRWQNESLLESRLEAAKAQAELNQLKNQINPHFIFNSLNSIRALIDESPENAKLSVTLLASLIRKTLSVGQKDFISIKEELEIVESYLKIEKIRFENRLSFEIVMHEDVANCLIPPLIIQTLTENSIKHGISKLKNGGKVLIECKPVNEQLKITIQNDTPANTLPA
;
A
#
# COMPACT_ATOMS: atom_id res chain seq x y z
N MET A 1 -7.05 2.49 20.52
CA MET A 1 -7.07 3.52 19.45
C MET A 1 -5.80 4.33 19.65
N ASP A 2 -4.93 4.39 18.64
CA ASP A 2 -3.60 4.99 18.72
C ASP A 2 -3.73 6.51 18.99
N GLU A 3 -2.93 7.07 19.92
CA GLU A 3 -2.93 8.51 20.27
C GLU A 3 -2.83 9.39 19.03
N ARG A 4 -2.01 9.00 18.05
CA ARG A 4 -1.90 9.69 16.74
C ARG A 4 -3.20 9.73 15.94
N GLN A 5 -4.07 8.74 16.09
CA GLN A 5 -5.37 8.73 15.40
C GLN A 5 -6.37 9.67 16.09
N ILE A 6 -6.28 9.80 17.41
CA ILE A 6 -7.10 10.72 18.20
C ILE A 6 -6.71 12.15 17.85
N GLU A 7 -5.43 12.45 17.85
CA GLU A 7 -4.87 13.78 17.52
C GLU A 7 -5.28 14.24 16.11
N LYS A 8 -5.09 13.39 15.08
CA LYS A 8 -5.53 13.69 13.71
C LYS A 8 -7.04 13.89 13.58
N LYS A 9 -7.85 13.19 14.37
CA LYS A 9 -9.30 13.36 14.36
C LYS A 9 -9.68 14.69 15.00
N PHE A 10 -8.99 15.09 16.06
CA PHE A 10 -9.19 16.36 16.73
C PHE A 10 -8.78 17.54 15.83
N GLU A 11 -7.61 17.49 15.21
CA GLU A 11 -7.13 18.51 14.25
C GLU A 11 -8.12 18.72 13.10
N LYS A 12 -8.65 17.63 12.51
CA LYS A 12 -9.64 17.74 11.41
C LYS A 12 -10.94 18.38 11.86
N ARG A 13 -11.41 18.07 13.07
CA ARG A 13 -12.63 18.69 13.62
C ARG A 13 -12.37 20.17 13.94
N PHE A 14 -11.25 20.49 14.54
CA PHE A 14 -10.86 21.86 14.84
C PHE A 14 -10.76 22.70 13.56
N LEU A 15 -10.08 22.21 12.54
CA LEU A 15 -9.96 22.89 11.25
C LEU A 15 -11.32 23.14 10.61
N TYR A 16 -12.21 22.16 10.65
CA TYR A 16 -13.58 22.29 10.11
C TYR A 16 -14.31 23.45 10.80
N TYR A 17 -14.42 23.46 12.14
CA TYR A 17 -15.11 24.50 12.86
C TYR A 17 -14.45 25.86 12.72
N PHE A 18 -13.13 25.90 12.70
CA PHE A 18 -12.38 27.13 12.48
C PHE A 18 -12.73 27.77 11.12
N VAL A 19 -12.68 26.99 10.05
CA VAL A 19 -13.00 27.48 8.70
C VAL A 19 -14.48 27.87 8.58
N GLN A 20 -15.38 27.10 9.17
CA GLN A 20 -16.83 27.42 9.15
C GLN A 20 -17.12 28.72 9.86
N ILE A 21 -16.64 28.88 11.08
CA ILE A 21 -16.88 30.09 11.90
C ILE A 21 -16.25 31.31 11.23
N THR A 22 -14.98 31.23 10.87
CA THR A 22 -14.28 32.35 10.21
C THR A 22 -14.91 32.73 8.89
N GLY A 23 -15.37 31.76 8.09
CA GLY A 23 -16.06 32.02 6.82
C GLY A 23 -17.36 32.81 7.00
N TRP A 24 -18.20 32.44 7.96
CA TRP A 24 -19.44 33.14 8.23
C TRP A 24 -19.21 34.53 8.87
N PHE A 25 -18.20 34.67 9.74
CA PHE A 25 -17.79 35.99 10.26
C PHE A 25 -17.27 36.92 9.17
N LEU A 26 -16.45 36.38 8.25
CA LEU A 26 -15.98 37.15 7.09
C LEU A 26 -17.14 37.62 6.20
N TYR A 27 -18.13 36.74 5.94
CA TYR A 27 -19.33 37.14 5.20
C TYR A 27 -20.11 38.23 5.95
N GLY A 28 -20.31 38.10 7.26
CA GLY A 28 -20.95 39.13 8.08
C GLY A 28 -20.21 40.46 8.03
N PHE A 29 -18.87 40.44 8.04
CA PHE A 29 -18.04 41.62 7.90
C PHE A 29 -18.19 42.29 6.52
N ILE A 30 -18.20 41.50 5.46
CA ILE A 30 -18.45 42.00 4.07
C ILE A 30 -19.85 42.61 4.01
N ALA A 31 -20.89 41.96 4.57
CA ALA A 31 -22.25 42.50 4.60
C ALA A 31 -22.34 43.81 5.35
N LEU A 32 -21.55 43.99 6.41
CA LEU A 32 -21.44 45.28 7.12
C LEU A 32 -20.82 46.35 6.24
N LEU A 33 -19.70 46.08 5.58
CA LEU A 33 -19.02 47.01 4.69
C LEU A 33 -19.94 47.44 3.53
N VAL A 34 -20.64 46.50 2.91
CA VAL A 34 -21.62 46.78 1.83
C VAL A 34 -22.76 47.65 2.36
N SER A 35 -23.27 47.41 3.56
CA SER A 35 -24.32 48.22 4.16
C SER A 35 -23.87 49.66 4.42
N LEU A 36 -22.63 49.83 4.89
CA LEU A 36 -22.02 51.15 5.12
C LEU A 36 -21.78 51.90 3.81
N SER A 37 -21.35 51.21 2.75
CA SER A 37 -21.17 51.84 1.42
C SER A 37 -22.49 52.33 0.78
N GLN A 38 -23.62 51.72 1.20
CA GLN A 38 -24.98 52.14 0.84
C GLN A 38 -25.51 53.25 1.73
N ASN A 39 -24.67 53.89 2.55
CA ASN A 39 -25.05 54.92 3.52
C ASN A 39 -26.16 54.52 4.50
N LYS A 40 -26.27 53.22 4.79
CA LYS A 40 -27.20 52.72 5.85
C LYS A 40 -26.67 53.13 7.22
N PRO A 41 -27.49 53.69 8.09
CA PRO A 41 -27.04 54.10 9.42
C PRO A 41 -26.64 52.87 10.26
N LEU A 42 -25.51 53.02 10.95
CA LEU A 42 -25.01 52.00 11.89
C LEU A 42 -25.92 52.03 13.11
N ASN A 43 -26.89 51.17 13.15
CA ASN A 43 -27.84 51.03 14.25
C ASN A 43 -27.95 49.59 14.77
N ILE A 44 -28.59 49.41 15.90
CA ILE A 44 -28.74 48.10 16.54
C ILE A 44 -29.47 47.08 15.63
N LYS A 45 -30.42 47.55 14.77
CA LYS A 45 -31.13 46.69 13.83
C LYS A 45 -30.23 46.12 12.75
N LEU A 46 -29.32 46.94 12.19
CA LEU A 46 -28.35 46.50 11.20
C LEU A 46 -27.38 45.47 11.80
N LEU A 47 -26.84 45.77 12.98
CA LEU A 47 -25.89 44.87 13.66
C LEU A 47 -26.55 43.54 14.05
N SER A 48 -27.78 43.60 14.57
CA SER A 48 -28.52 42.38 14.91
C SER A 48 -28.89 41.55 13.68
N GLY A 49 -29.19 42.19 12.55
CA GLY A 49 -29.44 41.50 11.27
C GLY A 49 -28.21 40.76 10.75
N ILE A 50 -27.04 41.40 10.83
CA ILE A 50 -25.75 40.75 10.44
C ILE A 50 -25.43 39.60 11.40
N PHE A 51 -25.60 39.78 12.70
CA PHE A 51 -25.46 38.72 13.70
C PHE A 51 -26.34 37.50 13.37
N ALA A 52 -27.62 37.76 13.04
CA ALA A 52 -28.56 36.70 12.67
C ALA A 52 -28.09 35.92 11.43
N ILE A 53 -27.57 36.62 10.41
CA ILE A 53 -27.04 35.97 9.21
C ILE A 53 -25.90 35.02 9.58
N VAL A 54 -24.95 35.46 10.40
CA VAL A 54 -23.81 34.62 10.85
C VAL A 54 -24.31 33.37 11.61
N VAL A 55 -25.19 33.54 12.56
CA VAL A 55 -25.74 32.43 13.38
C VAL A 55 -26.54 31.45 12.53
N ILE A 56 -27.46 31.96 11.71
CA ILE A 56 -28.27 31.10 10.81
C ILE A 56 -27.38 30.37 9.83
N GLY A 57 -26.35 31.04 9.30
CA GLY A 57 -25.38 30.43 8.38
C GLY A 57 -24.61 29.30 9.03
N ILE A 58 -24.09 29.48 10.24
CA ILE A 58 -23.40 28.43 10.98
C ILE A 58 -24.36 27.24 11.24
N LEU A 59 -25.58 27.50 11.70
CA LEU A 59 -26.55 26.44 12.01
C LEU A 59 -26.96 25.64 10.75
N THR A 60 -27.24 26.32 9.65
CA THR A 60 -27.66 25.66 8.41
C THR A 60 -26.54 24.81 7.80
N THR A 61 -25.30 25.31 7.80
CA THR A 61 -24.15 24.53 7.32
C THR A 61 -23.81 23.38 8.26
N GLU A 62 -23.99 23.52 9.58
CA GLU A 62 -23.81 22.41 10.54
C GLU A 62 -24.85 21.30 10.34
N ILE A 63 -26.14 21.65 10.14
CA ILE A 63 -27.18 20.68 9.83
C ILE A 63 -26.83 19.88 8.57
N LEU A 64 -26.34 20.56 7.54
CA LEU A 64 -25.90 19.92 6.30
C LEU A 64 -24.70 19.00 6.54
N HIS A 65 -23.70 19.45 7.31
CA HIS A 65 -22.54 18.67 7.70
C HIS A 65 -22.94 17.37 8.42
N LEU A 66 -23.78 17.46 9.44
CA LEU A 66 -24.28 16.31 10.17
C LEU A 66 -25.05 15.33 9.28
N LYS A 67 -25.84 15.85 8.33
CA LYS A 67 -26.56 15.03 7.35
C LYS A 67 -25.62 14.30 6.41
N ILE A 68 -24.57 14.98 5.91
CA ILE A 68 -23.53 14.41 5.06
C ILE A 68 -22.82 13.27 5.78
N LEU A 69 -22.42 13.48 7.04
CA LEU A 69 -21.74 12.47 7.86
C LEU A 69 -22.65 11.27 8.16
N LYS A 70 -23.88 11.51 8.66
CA LYS A 70 -24.84 10.45 9.03
C LYS A 70 -25.17 9.54 7.86
N ASN A 71 -25.36 10.10 6.68
CA ASN A 71 -25.73 9.33 5.48
C ASN A 71 -24.55 8.91 4.64
N LYS A 72 -23.32 9.16 5.08
CA LYS A 72 -22.07 8.83 4.36
C LYS A 72 -22.04 9.38 2.92
N TRP A 73 -22.57 10.59 2.70
CA TRP A 73 -22.65 11.18 1.36
C TRP A 73 -21.29 11.45 0.72
N ILE A 74 -20.23 11.55 1.50
CA ILE A 74 -18.85 11.67 1.03
C ILE A 74 -18.42 10.46 0.17
N LEU A 75 -19.04 9.28 0.38
CA LEU A 75 -18.69 8.04 -0.33
C LEU A 75 -19.54 7.81 -1.60
N ILE A 76 -20.51 8.66 -1.88
CA ILE A 76 -21.43 8.51 -3.00
C ILE A 76 -20.77 9.08 -4.27
N LYS A 77 -21.04 8.44 -5.43
CA LYS A 77 -20.61 8.94 -6.74
C LYS A 77 -21.14 10.37 -6.99
N PRO A 78 -20.34 11.27 -7.62
CA PRO A 78 -20.69 12.69 -7.77
C PRO A 78 -22.08 12.96 -8.36
N VAL A 79 -22.48 12.21 -9.39
CA VAL A 79 -23.80 12.39 -10.05
C VAL A 79 -24.98 12.08 -9.10
N LEU A 80 -24.85 11.01 -8.30
CA LEU A 80 -25.88 10.64 -7.31
C LEU A 80 -25.89 11.60 -6.12
N LEU A 81 -24.73 12.15 -5.80
CA LEU A 81 -24.55 13.13 -4.75
C LEU A 81 -25.30 14.43 -5.08
N LEU A 82 -25.16 14.95 -6.29
CA LEU A 82 -25.88 16.15 -6.75
C LEU A 82 -27.41 15.99 -6.61
N LYS A 83 -27.96 14.83 -6.95
CA LYS A 83 -29.40 14.54 -6.79
C LYS A 83 -29.89 14.64 -5.34
N LYS A 84 -29.00 14.47 -4.37
CA LYS A 84 -29.34 14.56 -2.93
C LYS A 84 -29.04 15.93 -2.33
N ILE A 85 -27.90 16.51 -2.71
CA ILE A 85 -27.45 17.80 -2.15
C ILE A 85 -28.30 18.96 -2.65
N ILE A 86 -28.63 19.01 -3.94
CA ILE A 86 -29.36 20.13 -4.52
C ILE A 86 -30.73 20.34 -3.83
N PRO A 87 -31.63 19.33 -3.74
CA PRO A 87 -32.90 19.54 -3.10
C PRO A 87 -32.79 19.84 -1.60
N PHE A 88 -31.78 19.25 -0.92
CA PHE A 88 -31.57 19.51 0.49
C PHE A 88 -31.00 20.91 0.74
N SER A 89 -30.07 21.39 -0.08
CA SER A 89 -29.55 22.76 0.02
C SER A 89 -30.61 23.83 -0.32
N LEU A 90 -31.51 23.55 -1.27
CA LEU A 90 -32.66 24.39 -1.55
C LEU A 90 -33.61 24.47 -0.36
N LEU A 91 -33.91 23.35 0.30
CA LEU A 91 -34.71 23.33 1.51
C LEU A 91 -34.07 24.16 2.64
N LEU A 92 -32.74 24.01 2.83
CA LEU A 92 -32.00 24.78 3.84
C LEU A 92 -31.96 26.27 3.50
N SER A 93 -31.88 26.67 2.23
CA SER A 93 -31.91 28.08 1.85
C SER A 93 -33.27 28.72 2.11
N LEU A 94 -34.34 28.00 1.85
CA LEU A 94 -35.69 28.42 2.19
C LEU A 94 -35.85 28.62 3.71
N THR A 95 -35.42 27.63 4.51
CA THR A 95 -35.48 27.74 5.98
C THR A 95 -34.64 28.88 6.52
N ALA A 96 -33.43 29.09 5.99
CA ALA A 96 -32.55 30.19 6.36
C ALA A 96 -33.16 31.55 6.07
N TYR A 97 -33.76 31.71 4.88
CA TYR A 97 -34.48 32.93 4.50
C TYR A 97 -35.68 33.23 5.42
N ILE A 98 -36.46 32.21 5.72
CA ILE A 98 -37.61 32.35 6.65
C ILE A 98 -37.14 32.77 8.05
N LEU A 99 -36.10 32.11 8.59
CA LEU A 99 -35.56 32.46 9.92
C LEU A 99 -35.00 33.87 9.95
N GLN A 100 -34.30 34.31 8.90
CA GLN A 100 -33.82 35.68 8.79
C GLN A 100 -34.94 36.71 8.74
N THR A 101 -36.02 36.41 7.99
CA THR A 101 -37.22 37.28 7.90
C THR A 101 -37.92 37.39 9.25
N ILE A 102 -38.10 36.27 9.95
CA ILE A 102 -38.69 36.25 11.30
C ILE A 102 -37.83 37.10 12.27
N TRP A 103 -36.51 36.95 12.23
CA TRP A 103 -35.62 37.77 13.06
C TRP A 103 -35.76 39.25 12.79
N MET A 104 -35.84 39.68 11.51
CA MET A 104 -36.06 41.08 11.14
C MET A 104 -37.39 41.64 11.68
N LEU A 105 -38.46 40.84 11.61
CA LEU A 105 -39.76 41.21 12.17
C LEU A 105 -39.70 41.39 13.70
N LEU A 106 -39.02 40.47 14.40
CA LEU A 106 -38.85 40.57 15.87
C LEU A 106 -38.06 41.82 16.27
N MET A 107 -37.14 42.28 15.43
CA MET A 107 -36.39 43.52 15.63
C MET A 107 -37.18 44.79 15.24
N GLY A 108 -38.45 44.66 14.95
CA GLY A 108 -39.34 45.80 14.63
C GLY A 108 -39.10 46.38 13.23
N SER A 109 -38.71 45.57 12.28
CA SER A 109 -38.68 45.95 10.85
C SER A 109 -40.09 45.75 10.27
N THR A 110 -40.56 46.72 9.46
CA THR A 110 -41.82 46.55 8.70
C THR A 110 -41.56 45.59 7.54
N PHE A 111 -42.27 44.53 7.46
CA PHE A 111 -42.15 43.54 6.37
C PHE A 111 -43.26 43.88 5.32
N GLN A 112 -42.79 44.23 4.12
CA GLN A 112 -43.65 44.24 2.94
C GLN A 112 -43.24 43.07 2.06
N PHE A 113 -44.16 42.19 1.76
CA PHE A 113 -43.89 41.03 0.95
C PHE A 113 -43.77 41.46 -0.53
N HIS A 114 -42.54 41.41 -1.04
CA HIS A 114 -42.28 41.53 -2.46
C HIS A 114 -41.80 40.18 -2.98
N PRO A 115 -42.50 39.52 -3.90
CA PRO A 115 -42.13 38.20 -4.38
C PRO A 115 -40.69 38.12 -4.95
N LEU A 116 -40.28 39.19 -5.65
CA LEU A 116 -38.92 39.25 -6.23
C LEU A 116 -37.82 39.27 -5.14
N ASP A 117 -38.01 40.06 -4.08
CA ASP A 117 -37.06 40.16 -2.99
C ASP A 117 -36.94 38.81 -2.23
N ALA A 118 -38.05 38.09 -2.08
CA ALA A 118 -38.10 36.78 -1.47
C ALA A 118 -37.29 35.75 -2.30
N VAL A 119 -37.50 35.77 -3.63
CA VAL A 119 -36.74 34.88 -4.55
C VAL A 119 -35.25 35.21 -4.51
N LEU A 120 -34.87 36.48 -4.60
CA LEU A 120 -33.48 36.93 -4.55
C LEU A 120 -32.80 36.56 -3.20
N GLY A 121 -33.52 36.73 -2.09
CA GLY A 121 -33.06 36.35 -0.77
C GLY A 121 -32.80 34.83 -0.64
N MET A 122 -33.71 34.00 -1.17
CA MET A 122 -33.49 32.54 -1.22
C MET A 122 -32.35 32.15 -2.10
N ILE A 123 -32.19 32.76 -3.28
CA ILE A 123 -31.06 32.52 -4.20
C ILE A 123 -29.73 32.91 -3.51
N ASN A 124 -29.69 34.02 -2.79
CA ASN A 124 -28.48 34.41 -2.05
C ASN A 124 -28.11 33.36 -1.03
N TRP A 125 -29.03 32.88 -0.18
CA TRP A 125 -28.76 31.82 0.76
C TRP A 125 -28.34 30.53 0.09
N TRP A 126 -28.96 30.17 -1.03
CA TRP A 126 -28.61 28.95 -1.76
C TRP A 126 -27.19 29.02 -2.35
N ILE A 127 -26.77 30.18 -2.89
CA ILE A 127 -25.40 30.40 -3.38
C ILE A 127 -24.40 30.24 -2.24
N LEU A 128 -24.65 30.84 -1.06
CA LEU A 128 -23.73 30.75 0.09
C LEU A 128 -23.59 29.30 0.59
N ILE A 129 -24.69 28.58 0.73
CA ILE A 129 -24.70 27.17 1.11
C ILE A 129 -23.99 26.33 0.05
N SER A 130 -24.19 26.62 -1.23
CA SER A 130 -23.54 25.90 -2.34
C SER A 130 -22.03 26.12 -2.37
N ILE A 131 -21.55 27.34 -2.14
CA ILE A 131 -20.11 27.64 -2.01
C ILE A 131 -19.52 26.81 -0.86
N TRP A 132 -20.20 26.79 0.29
CA TRP A 132 -19.74 25.98 1.42
C TRP A 132 -19.68 24.48 1.06
N VAL A 133 -20.70 23.95 0.38
CA VAL A 133 -20.74 22.56 -0.10
C VAL A 133 -19.54 22.26 -0.99
N VAL A 134 -19.30 23.12 -1.98
CA VAL A 134 -18.19 22.94 -2.94
C VAL A 134 -16.85 22.92 -2.19
N LEU A 135 -16.60 23.87 -1.29
CA LEU A 135 -15.37 23.93 -0.51
C LEU A 135 -15.22 22.71 0.40
N TYR A 136 -16.29 22.26 1.04
CA TYR A 136 -16.30 21.06 1.89
C TYR A 136 -15.95 19.80 1.10
N TYR A 137 -16.58 19.58 -0.06
CA TYR A 137 -16.28 18.42 -0.89
C TYR A 137 -14.89 18.51 -1.55
N LEU A 138 -14.45 19.69 -1.97
CA LEU A 138 -13.11 19.91 -2.52
C LEU A 138 -12.04 19.50 -1.48
N TYR A 139 -12.19 19.95 -0.22
CA TYR A 139 -11.30 19.57 0.85
C TYR A 139 -11.24 18.05 1.04
N HIS A 140 -12.41 17.39 1.09
CA HIS A 140 -12.47 15.93 1.25
C HIS A 140 -11.91 15.18 0.04
N TYR A 141 -12.15 15.68 -1.16
CA TYR A 141 -11.63 15.10 -2.40
C TYR A 141 -10.10 15.17 -2.46
N VAL A 142 -9.52 16.34 -2.18
CA VAL A 142 -8.06 16.52 -2.16
C VAL A 142 -7.40 15.63 -1.10
N ASN A 143 -7.94 15.59 0.11
CA ASN A 143 -7.41 14.72 1.17
C ASN A 143 -7.49 13.23 0.80
N ARG A 144 -8.57 12.82 0.15
CA ARG A 144 -8.74 11.45 -0.31
C ARG A 144 -7.73 11.10 -1.39
N TRP A 145 -7.59 11.95 -2.38
CA TRP A 145 -6.63 11.77 -3.47
C TRP A 145 -5.18 11.68 -2.95
N GLN A 146 -4.78 12.54 -2.02
CA GLN A 146 -3.46 12.48 -1.39
C GLN A 146 -3.24 11.16 -0.64
N ASN A 147 -4.23 10.68 0.09
CA ASN A 147 -4.12 9.42 0.83
C ASN A 147 -4.05 8.20 -0.10
N GLU A 148 -4.81 8.19 -1.20
CA GLU A 148 -4.79 7.13 -2.22
C GLU A 148 -3.42 7.11 -2.93
N SER A 149 -2.89 8.26 -3.36
CA SER A 149 -1.57 8.37 -3.98
C SER A 149 -0.43 7.94 -3.04
N LEU A 150 -0.51 8.30 -1.75
CA LEU A 150 0.48 7.86 -0.76
C LEU A 150 0.43 6.35 -0.53
N LEU A 151 -0.77 5.76 -0.52
CA LEU A 151 -0.93 4.31 -0.38
C LEU A 151 -0.35 3.57 -1.59
N GLU A 152 -0.64 4.05 -2.80
CA GLU A 152 -0.10 3.49 -4.05
C GLU A 152 1.43 3.51 -4.05
N SER A 153 2.05 4.65 -3.73
CA SER A 153 3.51 4.76 -3.61
C SER A 153 4.12 3.80 -2.57
N ARG A 154 3.43 3.59 -1.43
CA ARG A 154 3.88 2.62 -0.42
C ARG A 154 3.78 1.17 -0.90
N LEU A 155 2.73 0.84 -1.65
CA LEU A 155 2.56 -0.49 -2.23
C LEU A 155 3.63 -0.78 -3.28
N GLU A 156 3.96 0.18 -4.15
CA GLU A 156 5.04 0.07 -5.11
C GLU A 156 6.40 -0.12 -4.43
N ALA A 157 6.70 0.68 -3.41
CA ALA A 157 7.94 0.54 -2.63
C ALA A 157 8.02 -0.83 -1.92
N ALA A 158 6.91 -1.32 -1.35
CA ALA A 158 6.85 -2.63 -0.71
C ALA A 158 7.04 -3.76 -1.72
N LYS A 159 6.45 -3.64 -2.94
CA LYS A 159 6.65 -4.60 -4.02
C LYS A 159 8.10 -4.64 -4.48
N ALA A 160 8.71 -3.50 -4.75
CA ALA A 160 10.12 -3.41 -5.14
C ALA A 160 11.05 -4.00 -4.06
N GLN A 161 10.76 -3.75 -2.77
CA GLN A 161 11.51 -4.33 -1.66
C GLN A 161 11.34 -5.85 -1.58
N ALA A 162 10.12 -6.37 -1.83
CA ALA A 162 9.87 -7.80 -1.86
C ALA A 162 10.63 -8.49 -3.00
N GLU A 163 10.62 -7.91 -4.20
CA GLU A 163 11.37 -8.39 -5.37
C GLU A 163 12.88 -8.38 -5.09
N LEU A 164 13.40 -7.33 -4.48
CA LEU A 164 14.80 -7.23 -4.09
C LEU A 164 15.20 -8.27 -3.04
N ASN A 165 14.32 -8.55 -2.08
CA ASN A 165 14.55 -9.59 -1.08
C ASN A 165 14.46 -10.99 -1.72
N GLN A 166 13.57 -11.21 -2.66
CA GLN A 166 13.49 -12.45 -3.42
C GLN A 166 14.78 -12.70 -4.20
N LEU A 167 15.31 -11.70 -4.93
CA LEU A 167 16.59 -11.77 -5.62
C LEU A 167 17.75 -12.08 -4.67
N LYS A 168 17.79 -11.40 -3.50
CA LYS A 168 18.82 -11.68 -2.48
C LYS A 168 18.74 -13.11 -1.94
N ASN A 169 17.54 -13.66 -1.79
CA ASN A 169 17.34 -15.01 -1.25
C ASN A 169 17.64 -16.10 -2.27
N GLN A 170 17.62 -15.82 -3.59
CA GLN A 170 18.02 -16.76 -4.63
C GLN A 170 19.51 -17.15 -4.53
N ILE A 171 20.32 -16.30 -3.93
CA ILE A 171 21.71 -16.58 -3.68
C ILE A 171 21.86 -16.83 -2.18
N ASN A 172 22.11 -18.08 -1.77
CA ASN A 172 22.35 -18.42 -0.38
C ASN A 172 23.65 -17.74 0.15
N PRO A 173 23.54 -16.65 0.96
CA PRO A 173 24.74 -15.91 1.37
C PRO A 173 25.70 -16.76 2.19
N HIS A 174 25.14 -17.64 3.02
CA HIS A 174 25.94 -18.54 3.86
C HIS A 174 26.75 -19.53 3.03
N PHE A 175 26.19 -20.06 1.94
CA PHE A 175 26.93 -20.92 1.01
C PHE A 175 28.10 -20.15 0.36
N ILE A 176 27.85 -18.90 -0.09
CA ILE A 176 28.91 -18.08 -0.69
C ILE A 176 30.05 -17.83 0.30
N PHE A 177 29.73 -17.39 1.54
CA PHE A 177 30.74 -17.14 2.57
C PHE A 177 31.57 -18.40 2.89
N ASN A 178 30.89 -19.56 3.00
CA ASN A 178 31.57 -20.82 3.25
C ASN A 178 32.49 -21.23 2.07
N SER A 179 32.01 -21.07 0.84
CA SER A 179 32.81 -21.37 -0.37
C SER A 179 34.05 -20.46 -0.47
N LEU A 180 33.90 -19.16 -0.21
CA LEU A 180 35.00 -18.21 -0.19
C LEU A 180 36.04 -18.55 0.90
N ASN A 181 35.57 -18.95 2.09
CA ASN A 181 36.49 -19.37 3.16
C ASN A 181 37.26 -20.66 2.77
N SER A 182 36.59 -21.62 2.12
CA SER A 182 37.24 -22.85 1.62
C SER A 182 38.26 -22.50 0.51
N ILE A 183 37.89 -21.63 -0.42
CA ILE A 183 38.81 -21.17 -1.48
C ILE A 183 40.06 -20.52 -0.85
N ARG A 184 39.86 -19.67 0.18
CA ARG A 184 40.99 -19.04 0.88
C ARG A 184 41.93 -20.06 1.50
N ALA A 185 41.40 -21.11 2.13
CA ALA A 185 42.26 -22.19 2.67
C ALA A 185 43.01 -22.94 1.57
N LEU A 186 42.38 -23.19 0.43
CA LEU A 186 42.97 -23.92 -0.70
C LEU A 186 44.04 -23.13 -1.45
N ILE A 187 44.13 -21.78 -1.28
CA ILE A 187 45.16 -20.98 -2.02
C ILE A 187 46.57 -21.48 -1.75
N ASP A 188 46.87 -21.82 -0.49
CA ASP A 188 48.17 -22.29 -0.07
C ASP A 188 48.32 -23.81 -0.18
N GLU A 189 47.25 -24.59 0.02
CA GLU A 189 47.26 -26.04 0.06
C GLU A 189 47.14 -26.67 -1.34
N SER A 190 46.29 -26.12 -2.20
CA SER A 190 46.04 -26.65 -3.56
C SER A 190 45.55 -25.53 -4.51
N PRO A 191 46.45 -24.73 -5.07
CA PRO A 191 46.14 -23.57 -5.92
C PRO A 191 45.24 -23.92 -7.13
N GLU A 192 45.41 -25.11 -7.70
CA GLU A 192 44.58 -25.58 -8.82
C GLU A 192 43.11 -25.81 -8.41
N ASN A 193 42.86 -26.41 -7.23
CA ASN A 193 41.50 -26.57 -6.69
C ASN A 193 40.91 -25.22 -6.27
N ALA A 194 41.73 -24.28 -5.79
CA ALA A 194 41.27 -22.91 -5.52
C ALA A 194 40.77 -22.21 -6.79
N LYS A 195 41.55 -22.25 -7.90
CA LYS A 195 41.15 -21.69 -9.21
C LYS A 195 39.88 -22.33 -9.75
N LEU A 196 39.81 -23.68 -9.69
CA LEU A 196 38.62 -24.43 -10.11
C LEU A 196 37.38 -24.00 -9.30
N SER A 197 37.51 -23.90 -7.97
CA SER A 197 36.40 -23.48 -7.06
C SER A 197 35.91 -22.08 -7.37
N VAL A 198 36.79 -21.11 -7.67
CA VAL A 198 36.41 -19.75 -8.08
C VAL A 198 35.60 -19.80 -9.38
N THR A 199 36.06 -20.59 -10.36
CA THR A 199 35.37 -20.71 -11.66
C THR A 199 34.00 -21.35 -11.52
N LEU A 200 33.88 -22.41 -10.72
CA LEU A 200 32.62 -23.09 -10.43
C LEU A 200 31.67 -22.18 -9.67
N LEU A 201 32.11 -21.45 -8.66
CA LEU A 201 31.29 -20.53 -7.86
C LEU A 201 30.77 -19.39 -8.73
N ALA A 202 31.62 -18.77 -9.56
CA ALA A 202 31.20 -17.71 -10.49
C ALA A 202 30.16 -18.21 -11.51
N SER A 203 30.38 -19.43 -12.04
CA SER A 203 29.41 -20.06 -12.96
C SER A 203 28.07 -20.37 -12.28
N LEU A 204 28.10 -20.93 -11.08
CA LEU A 204 26.93 -21.24 -10.28
C LEU A 204 26.08 -19.98 -10.01
N ILE A 205 26.73 -18.92 -9.50
CA ILE A 205 26.04 -17.64 -9.21
C ILE A 205 25.39 -17.10 -10.48
N ARG A 206 26.12 -17.06 -11.59
CA ARG A 206 25.58 -16.57 -12.87
C ARG A 206 24.37 -17.38 -13.34
N LYS A 207 24.47 -18.71 -13.32
CA LYS A 207 23.37 -19.60 -13.72
C LYS A 207 22.16 -19.42 -12.80
N THR A 208 22.35 -19.44 -11.48
CA THR A 208 21.26 -19.24 -10.48
C THR A 208 20.52 -17.93 -10.70
N LEU A 209 21.24 -16.82 -10.91
CA LEU A 209 20.62 -15.52 -11.19
C LEU A 209 19.86 -15.51 -12.53
N SER A 210 20.39 -16.20 -13.55
CA SER A 210 19.76 -16.26 -14.88
C SER A 210 18.45 -17.07 -14.86
N VAL A 211 18.44 -18.21 -14.18
CA VAL A 211 17.26 -19.10 -14.13
C VAL A 211 16.22 -18.62 -13.14
N GLY A 212 16.61 -17.91 -12.09
CA GLY A 212 15.71 -17.40 -11.07
C GLY A 212 14.68 -16.37 -11.57
N GLN A 213 14.87 -15.85 -12.80
CA GLN A 213 13.94 -14.96 -13.49
C GLN A 213 12.98 -15.68 -14.45
N LYS A 214 13.16 -17.00 -14.63
CA LYS A 214 12.30 -17.82 -15.50
C LYS A 214 11.18 -18.46 -14.70
N ASP A 215 10.03 -18.62 -15.29
CA ASP A 215 8.90 -19.36 -14.68
C ASP A 215 9.19 -20.85 -14.62
N PHE A 216 9.82 -21.40 -15.67
CA PHE A 216 10.18 -22.81 -15.80
C PHE A 216 11.52 -22.97 -16.48
N ILE A 217 12.24 -24.04 -16.12
CA ILE A 217 13.49 -24.50 -16.76
C ILE A 217 13.44 -26.00 -17.00
N SER A 218 14.31 -26.50 -17.89
CA SER A 218 14.42 -27.93 -18.12
C SER A 218 15.12 -28.63 -16.95
N ILE A 219 14.79 -29.93 -16.75
CA ILE A 219 15.50 -30.80 -15.79
C ILE A 219 17.02 -30.77 -16.04
N LYS A 220 17.42 -30.78 -17.30
CA LYS A 220 18.82 -30.72 -17.68
C LYS A 220 19.49 -29.41 -17.16
N GLU A 221 18.87 -28.25 -17.37
CA GLU A 221 19.39 -26.97 -16.87
C GLU A 221 19.49 -26.97 -15.35
N GLU A 222 18.48 -27.49 -14.66
CA GLU A 222 18.47 -27.58 -13.19
C GLU A 222 19.58 -28.49 -12.66
N LEU A 223 19.76 -29.67 -13.27
CA LEU A 223 20.80 -30.62 -12.86
C LEU A 223 22.21 -30.09 -13.13
N GLU A 224 22.45 -29.28 -14.15
CA GLU A 224 23.73 -28.62 -14.36
C GLU A 224 24.10 -27.63 -13.22
N ILE A 225 23.07 -26.97 -12.67
CA ILE A 225 23.25 -26.08 -11.52
C ILE A 225 23.58 -26.89 -10.27
N VAL A 226 22.80 -27.96 -10.04
CA VAL A 226 22.96 -28.89 -8.91
C VAL A 226 24.35 -29.56 -8.96
N GLU A 227 24.79 -29.99 -10.12
CA GLU A 227 26.11 -30.60 -10.30
C GLU A 227 27.23 -29.60 -9.95
N SER A 228 27.12 -28.36 -10.43
CA SER A 228 28.07 -27.29 -10.11
C SER A 228 28.12 -27.01 -8.60
N TYR A 229 26.97 -26.97 -7.93
CA TYR A 229 26.85 -26.84 -6.48
C TYR A 229 27.52 -28.00 -5.74
N LEU A 230 27.21 -29.26 -6.12
CA LEU A 230 27.79 -30.46 -5.49
C LEU A 230 29.29 -30.57 -5.71
N LYS A 231 29.81 -30.13 -6.85
CA LYS A 231 31.27 -30.08 -7.08
C LYS A 231 31.98 -29.12 -6.12
N ILE A 232 31.39 -27.95 -5.84
CA ILE A 232 31.93 -26.99 -4.86
C ILE A 232 31.89 -27.60 -3.45
N GLU A 233 30.77 -28.19 -3.08
CA GLU A 233 30.58 -28.84 -1.78
C GLU A 233 31.57 -30.04 -1.63
N LYS A 234 31.80 -30.82 -2.69
CA LYS A 234 32.76 -31.93 -2.68
C LYS A 234 34.19 -31.43 -2.42
N ILE A 235 34.59 -30.28 -2.97
CA ILE A 235 35.90 -29.69 -2.64
C ILE A 235 35.96 -29.30 -1.17
N ARG A 236 34.88 -28.76 -0.59
CA ARG A 236 34.78 -28.35 0.82
C ARG A 236 34.77 -29.54 1.80
N PHE A 237 34.04 -30.60 1.46
CA PHE A 237 33.92 -31.80 2.30
C PHE A 237 34.96 -32.86 1.99
N GLU A 238 35.75 -32.69 0.92
CA GLU A 238 36.77 -33.61 0.46
C GLU A 238 36.24 -35.05 0.26
N ASN A 239 36.88 -36.03 0.89
CA ASN A 239 36.50 -37.44 0.80
C ASN A 239 35.19 -37.75 1.59
N ARG A 240 34.64 -36.78 2.32
CA ARG A 240 33.43 -36.96 3.13
C ARG A 240 32.15 -36.78 2.32
N LEU A 241 32.19 -36.28 1.09
CA LEU A 241 31.01 -36.16 0.22
C LEU A 241 31.24 -36.96 -1.07
N SER A 242 30.39 -37.93 -1.30
CA SER A 242 30.18 -38.54 -2.61
C SER A 242 28.78 -38.20 -3.14
N PHE A 243 28.64 -38.04 -4.44
CA PHE A 243 27.36 -37.82 -5.06
C PHE A 243 27.22 -38.52 -6.40
N GLU A 244 25.99 -38.82 -6.77
CA GLU A 244 25.65 -39.44 -8.04
C GLU A 244 24.35 -38.79 -8.56
N ILE A 245 24.34 -38.45 -9.85
CA ILE A 245 23.21 -37.89 -10.55
C ILE A 245 22.82 -38.82 -11.69
N VAL A 246 21.61 -39.37 -11.65
CA VAL A 246 21.08 -40.26 -12.66
C VAL A 246 19.88 -39.59 -13.31
N MET A 247 19.98 -39.29 -14.60
CA MET A 247 18.88 -38.67 -15.38
C MET A 247 18.55 -39.59 -16.56
N HIS A 248 17.27 -39.95 -16.68
CA HIS A 248 16.77 -40.62 -17.87
C HIS A 248 16.60 -39.62 -19.01
N GLU A 249 17.00 -39.98 -20.23
CA GLU A 249 16.99 -39.05 -21.38
C GLU A 249 15.61 -38.49 -21.68
N ASP A 250 14.55 -39.27 -21.50
CA ASP A 250 13.16 -38.89 -21.78
C ASP A 250 12.66 -37.73 -20.92
N VAL A 251 13.27 -37.48 -19.75
CA VAL A 251 12.87 -36.40 -18.81
C VAL A 251 13.77 -35.17 -18.92
N ALA A 252 14.82 -35.20 -19.71
CA ALA A 252 15.79 -34.10 -19.79
C ALA A 252 15.17 -32.74 -20.14
N ASN A 253 14.15 -32.74 -20.98
CA ASN A 253 13.46 -31.55 -21.46
C ASN A 253 12.14 -31.25 -20.68
N CYS A 254 11.80 -32.05 -19.67
CA CYS A 254 10.64 -31.75 -18.81
C CYS A 254 10.87 -30.43 -18.09
N LEU A 255 9.82 -29.62 -18.05
CA LEU A 255 9.85 -28.28 -17.42
C LEU A 255 9.46 -28.36 -15.95
N ILE A 256 10.27 -27.74 -15.10
CA ILE A 256 10.04 -27.61 -13.65
C ILE A 256 10.26 -26.17 -13.20
N PRO A 257 9.67 -25.73 -12.07
CA PRO A 257 10.05 -24.47 -11.46
C PRO A 257 11.56 -24.45 -11.15
N PRO A 258 12.25 -23.31 -11.35
CA PRO A 258 13.69 -23.22 -11.14
C PRO A 258 14.08 -23.38 -9.67
N LEU A 259 15.29 -23.88 -9.43
CA LEU A 259 15.96 -24.03 -8.14
C LEU A 259 15.29 -25.02 -7.16
N ILE A 260 14.37 -25.85 -7.63
CA ILE A 260 13.68 -26.83 -6.79
C ILE A 260 14.60 -27.99 -6.37
N ILE A 261 15.31 -28.59 -7.35
CA ILE A 261 16.26 -29.69 -7.10
C ILE A 261 17.46 -29.16 -6.31
N GLN A 262 17.94 -27.97 -6.65
CA GLN A 262 19.02 -27.32 -5.92
C GLN A 262 18.64 -27.12 -4.44
N THR A 263 17.46 -26.55 -4.15
CA THR A 263 17.02 -26.31 -2.76
C THR A 263 16.93 -27.61 -1.94
N LEU A 264 16.40 -28.67 -2.54
CA LEU A 264 16.32 -29.97 -1.88
C LEU A 264 17.72 -30.59 -1.67
N THR A 265 18.63 -30.41 -2.63
CA THR A 265 20.01 -30.88 -2.52
C THR A 265 20.78 -30.09 -1.45
N GLU A 266 20.60 -28.78 -1.36
CA GLU A 266 21.17 -27.97 -0.27
C GLU A 266 20.66 -28.44 1.10
N ASN A 267 19.37 -28.77 1.23
CA ASN A 267 18.82 -29.30 2.45
C ASN A 267 19.42 -30.66 2.81
N SER A 268 19.66 -31.53 1.82
CA SER A 268 20.31 -32.84 2.00
C SER A 268 21.74 -32.71 2.53
N ILE A 269 22.51 -31.74 2.01
CA ILE A 269 23.85 -31.45 2.53
C ILE A 269 23.77 -30.86 3.93
N LYS A 270 22.93 -29.85 4.16
CA LYS A 270 22.84 -29.12 5.43
C LYS A 270 22.34 -29.97 6.58
N HIS A 271 21.31 -30.77 6.35
CA HIS A 271 20.65 -31.55 7.42
C HIS A 271 21.11 -33.01 7.48
N GLY A 272 21.70 -33.53 6.41
CA GLY A 272 22.26 -34.88 6.33
C GLY A 272 23.79 -34.87 6.49
N ILE A 273 24.49 -34.70 5.37
CA ILE A 273 25.94 -34.92 5.24
C ILE A 273 26.76 -34.07 6.23
N SER A 274 26.41 -32.81 6.45
CA SER A 274 27.18 -31.91 7.33
C SER A 274 27.23 -32.41 8.78
N LYS A 275 26.26 -33.22 9.21
CA LYS A 275 26.14 -33.78 10.57
C LYS A 275 26.84 -35.11 10.72
N LEU A 276 27.26 -35.74 9.64
CA LEU A 276 27.94 -37.06 9.66
C LEU A 276 29.48 -36.90 9.78
N LYS A 277 30.09 -37.44 10.81
CA LYS A 277 31.53 -37.41 11.03
C LYS A 277 32.31 -38.06 9.86
N ASN A 278 31.79 -39.17 9.35
CA ASN A 278 32.44 -39.95 8.28
C ASN A 278 31.94 -39.54 6.87
N GLY A 279 31.11 -38.52 6.78
CA GLY A 279 30.49 -38.11 5.52
C GLY A 279 29.39 -39.05 5.04
N GLY A 280 29.02 -38.93 3.76
CA GLY A 280 27.96 -39.72 3.16
C GLY A 280 27.77 -39.48 1.67
N LYS A 281 26.75 -40.15 1.12
CA LYS A 281 26.39 -40.06 -0.30
C LYS A 281 25.08 -39.30 -0.49
N VAL A 282 25.04 -38.50 -1.58
CA VAL A 282 23.80 -37.91 -2.12
C VAL A 282 23.52 -38.55 -3.45
N LEU A 283 22.34 -39.13 -3.63
CA LEU A 283 21.85 -39.68 -4.89
C LEU A 283 20.67 -38.86 -5.39
N ILE A 284 20.76 -38.39 -6.62
CA ILE A 284 19.66 -37.67 -7.30
C ILE A 284 19.26 -38.49 -8.51
N GLU A 285 18.01 -38.92 -8.56
CA GLU A 285 17.45 -39.71 -9.68
C GLU A 285 16.24 -38.99 -10.27
N CYS A 286 16.27 -38.77 -11.60
CA CYS A 286 15.16 -38.21 -12.37
C CYS A 286 14.71 -39.21 -13.43
N LYS A 287 13.48 -39.75 -13.33
CA LYS A 287 12.95 -40.76 -14.24
C LYS A 287 11.45 -40.62 -14.47
N PRO A 288 10.93 -41.10 -15.61
CA PRO A 288 9.50 -41.22 -15.84
C PRO A 288 8.93 -42.38 -15.01
N VAL A 289 7.75 -42.16 -14.39
CA VAL A 289 6.97 -43.21 -13.72
C VAL A 289 5.50 -42.93 -13.97
N ASN A 290 4.81 -43.87 -14.64
CA ASN A 290 3.36 -43.74 -14.94
C ASN A 290 2.98 -42.41 -15.61
N GLU A 291 3.71 -42.02 -16.65
CA GLU A 291 3.55 -40.74 -17.39
C GLU A 291 3.81 -39.47 -16.54
N GLN A 292 4.32 -39.64 -15.33
CA GLN A 292 4.71 -38.55 -14.44
C GLN A 292 6.22 -38.49 -14.26
N LEU A 293 6.77 -37.28 -14.07
CA LEU A 293 8.15 -37.07 -13.69
C LEU A 293 8.31 -37.41 -12.20
N LYS A 294 9.20 -38.34 -11.89
CA LYS A 294 9.62 -38.63 -10.51
C LYS A 294 11.04 -38.14 -10.30
N ILE A 295 11.21 -37.22 -9.36
CA ILE A 295 12.51 -36.75 -8.87
C ILE A 295 12.71 -37.32 -7.47
N THR A 296 13.80 -38.04 -7.25
CA THR A 296 14.14 -38.63 -5.96
C THR A 296 15.52 -38.10 -5.54
N ILE A 297 15.57 -37.55 -4.33
CA ILE A 297 16.84 -37.12 -3.70
C ILE A 297 16.98 -37.93 -2.41
N GLN A 298 18.05 -38.71 -2.32
CA GLN A 298 18.38 -39.52 -1.16
C GLN A 298 19.74 -39.10 -0.61
N ASN A 299 19.83 -39.04 0.70
CA ASN A 299 21.09 -38.74 1.38
C ASN A 299 21.23 -39.58 2.66
N ASP A 300 22.47 -39.84 3.04
CA ASP A 300 22.75 -40.46 4.34
C ASP A 300 22.43 -39.47 5.47
N THR A 301 21.84 -39.98 6.53
CA THR A 301 21.45 -39.20 7.72
C THR A 301 21.96 -39.89 8.99
N PRO A 302 22.20 -39.11 10.09
CA PRO A 302 22.50 -39.73 11.39
C PRO A 302 21.40 -40.67 11.85
N ALA A 303 21.77 -41.79 12.47
CA ALA A 303 20.89 -42.91 12.85
C ALA A 303 19.70 -42.56 13.79
N ASN A 304 19.62 -41.33 14.33
CA ASN A 304 18.58 -40.87 15.24
C ASN A 304 17.66 -39.77 14.69
N THR A 305 17.70 -39.47 13.39
CA THR A 305 16.77 -38.52 12.76
C THR A 305 15.62 -39.29 12.12
N LEU A 306 14.41 -39.18 12.72
CA LEU A 306 13.17 -39.61 12.08
C LEU A 306 13.01 -38.81 10.74
N PRO A 307 12.56 -39.46 9.66
CA PRO A 307 12.21 -38.73 8.45
C PRO A 307 11.11 -37.74 8.76
N ALA A 308 11.30 -36.48 8.31
CA ALA A 308 10.31 -35.42 8.42
C ALA A 308 9.16 -35.64 7.44
#